data_e43443a266f335d0d76ecd6fb6d598ca
#
_entry.id   e43443a266f335d0d76ecd6fb6d598ca
#
_cell.length_a   1.000
_cell.length_b   1.000
_cell.length_c   1.000
_cell.angle_alpha   90.00
_cell.angle_beta   90.00
_cell.angle_gamma   90.00
#
_symmetry.space_group_name_H-M   'P 1'
#
loop_
_entity.id
_entity.type
_entity.pdbx_description
1 polymer ?
#
loop_
_entity_poly.entity_id
_entity_poly.type
_entity_poly.pdbx_seq_one_letter_code
_entity_poly.pdbx_strand_id
1 'polypeptide(L)'
;MSEAGEHRNFYGRIHGKTLRAQQKADLETGLAALALKGVTREENPARAALDLSFAGGRPLWLEVGFGGGEHLVHMAARNPGIFLIGCEPFVNGVAMLLGKLRDGKVSNVAIHPGDVRDLFDVLPEGCLAKVFLNYPDPWPKARHHRRRFVSPGYLRALARACAPGAEFRVATDIPDYVRQTLEEVPPAGFELVRQAGEGGAWEDWLSTRYEQKALREGRAPHYLTFRRK
;
A
#
# COMPACT_ATOMS: atom_id res chain seq x y z
N MET A 1 24.60 8.28 21.69
CA MET A 1 23.35 8.86 22.19
C MET A 1 22.25 8.20 21.38
N SER A 2 21.51 7.24 21.95
CA SER A 2 20.43 6.52 21.28
C SER A 2 19.25 7.47 21.12
N GLU A 3 18.92 7.85 19.89
CA GLU A 3 17.63 8.45 19.59
C GLU A 3 16.55 7.44 20.00
N ALA A 4 15.85 7.75 21.09
CA ALA A 4 14.67 7.01 21.51
C ALA A 4 13.70 7.03 20.32
N GLY A 5 13.36 5.85 19.81
CA GLY A 5 12.54 5.70 18.65
C GLY A 5 11.24 6.52 18.76
N GLU A 6 11.07 7.48 17.87
CA GLU A 6 9.88 8.31 17.80
C GLU A 6 8.64 7.41 17.80
N HIS A 7 7.82 7.50 18.85
CA HIS A 7 6.56 6.75 18.92
C HIS A 7 5.62 7.32 17.86
N ARG A 8 5.50 6.60 16.75
CA ARG A 8 4.66 7.00 15.62
C ARG A 8 3.19 6.70 15.92
N ASN A 9 2.39 7.74 16.05
CA ASN A 9 0.95 7.56 16.21
C ASN A 9 0.34 7.02 14.89
N PHE A 10 -0.31 5.87 14.98
CA PHE A 10 -1.16 5.36 13.92
C PHE A 10 -2.60 5.85 14.15
N TYR A 11 -3.21 6.41 13.12
CA TYR A 11 -4.54 7.03 13.20
C TYR A 11 -5.64 6.23 12.52
N GLY A 12 -5.29 5.20 11.77
CA GLY A 12 -6.23 4.34 11.06
C GLY A 12 -6.92 3.32 11.98
N ARG A 13 -7.92 2.64 11.42
CA ARG A 13 -8.58 1.53 12.11
C ARG A 13 -7.68 0.29 12.07
N ILE A 14 -7.44 -0.35 13.22
CA ILE A 14 -6.68 -1.60 13.32
C ILE A 14 -7.62 -2.81 13.37
N HIS A 15 -8.75 -2.71 14.08
CA HIS A 15 -9.73 -3.80 14.24
C HIS A 15 -11.12 -3.39 13.73
N GLY A 16 -11.83 -4.36 13.18
CA GLY A 16 -13.20 -4.22 12.70
C GLY A 16 -14.19 -5.07 13.49
N LYS A 17 -15.15 -5.67 12.77
CA LYS A 17 -16.09 -6.65 13.34
C LYS A 17 -15.33 -7.91 13.77
N THR A 18 -15.92 -8.66 14.69
CA THR A 18 -15.40 -9.98 15.12
C THR A 18 -15.11 -10.85 13.89
N LEU A 19 -13.91 -11.43 13.86
CA LEU A 19 -13.50 -12.33 12.80
C LEU A 19 -14.26 -13.65 12.89
N ARG A 20 -14.61 -14.22 11.73
CA ARG A 20 -15.18 -15.57 11.63
C ARG A 20 -14.10 -16.60 11.98
N ALA A 21 -14.53 -17.82 12.38
CA ALA A 21 -13.60 -18.90 12.76
C ALA A 21 -12.53 -19.15 11.68
N GLN A 22 -12.93 -19.26 10.41
CA GLN A 22 -11.98 -19.46 9.30
C GLN A 22 -11.00 -18.30 9.16
N GLN A 23 -11.43 -17.04 9.31
CA GLN A 23 -10.54 -15.88 9.25
C GLN A 23 -9.50 -15.86 10.37
N LYS A 24 -9.87 -16.34 11.56
CA LYS A 24 -8.91 -16.51 12.67
C LYS A 24 -7.88 -17.59 12.33
N ALA A 25 -8.33 -18.74 11.83
CA ALA A 25 -7.45 -19.82 11.39
C ALA A 25 -6.50 -19.36 10.27
N ASP A 26 -7.00 -18.61 9.29
CA ASP A 26 -6.17 -18.05 8.21
C ASP A 26 -5.09 -17.09 8.75
N LEU A 27 -5.39 -16.26 9.77
CA LEU A 27 -4.40 -15.41 10.42
C LEU A 27 -3.35 -16.22 11.18
N GLU A 28 -3.78 -17.23 11.94
CA GLU A 28 -2.88 -18.05 12.76
C GLU A 28 -1.91 -18.88 11.91
N THR A 29 -2.36 -19.42 10.78
CA THR A 29 -1.57 -20.35 9.96
C THR A 29 -1.02 -19.71 8.68
N GLY A 30 -1.82 -18.88 7.99
CA GLY A 30 -1.48 -18.34 6.68
C GLY A 30 -0.56 -17.11 6.75
N LEU A 31 -0.73 -16.26 7.76
CA LEU A 31 0.07 -15.04 7.86
C LEU A 31 1.55 -15.34 8.07
N ALA A 32 1.89 -16.32 8.89
CA ALA A 32 3.28 -16.65 9.20
C ALA A 32 4.12 -17.02 7.95
N ALA A 33 3.48 -17.62 6.94
CA ALA A 33 4.14 -18.00 5.69
C ALA A 33 4.33 -16.84 4.71
N LEU A 34 3.51 -15.78 4.83
CA LEU A 34 3.49 -14.64 3.89
C LEU A 34 4.01 -13.35 4.51
N ALA A 35 4.12 -13.26 5.85
CA ALA A 35 4.59 -12.08 6.53
C ALA A 35 6.07 -11.82 6.22
N LEU A 36 6.37 -10.59 5.80
CA LEU A 36 7.75 -10.11 5.70
C LEU A 36 8.40 -10.12 7.08
N LYS A 37 9.57 -10.73 7.19
CA LYS A 37 10.39 -10.75 8.38
C LYS A 37 11.35 -9.55 8.41
N GLY A 38 11.76 -9.13 9.60
CA GLY A 38 12.71 -8.03 9.77
C GLY A 38 12.12 -6.65 9.51
N VAL A 39 10.78 -6.49 9.47
CA VAL A 39 10.13 -5.19 9.30
C VAL A 39 9.88 -4.52 10.64
N THR A 40 9.48 -5.27 11.66
CA THR A 40 9.18 -4.69 12.98
C THR A 40 10.46 -4.36 13.76
N ARG A 41 10.35 -3.48 14.75
CA ARG A 41 11.50 -3.13 15.60
C ARG A 41 11.96 -4.28 16.50
N GLU A 42 11.04 -5.17 16.87
CA GLU A 42 11.31 -6.37 17.64
C GLU A 42 12.17 -7.36 16.84
N GLU A 43 11.86 -7.53 15.54
CA GLU A 43 12.60 -8.43 14.64
C GLU A 43 13.90 -7.79 14.13
N ASN A 44 13.93 -6.46 13.99
CA ASN A 44 15.05 -5.70 13.41
C ASN A 44 15.28 -4.39 14.18
N PRO A 45 15.79 -4.46 15.39
CA PRO A 45 16.02 -3.28 16.24
C PRO A 45 17.04 -2.30 15.63
N ALA A 46 17.99 -2.80 14.86
CA ALA A 46 18.99 -1.98 14.17
C ALA A 46 18.46 -1.29 12.91
N ARG A 47 17.23 -1.60 12.49
CA ARG A 47 16.63 -1.11 11.23
C ARG A 47 17.53 -1.37 10.00
N ALA A 48 18.24 -2.49 10.01
CA ALA A 48 19.02 -2.91 8.85
C ALA A 48 18.12 -3.08 7.61
N ALA A 49 18.67 -2.83 6.41
CA ALA A 49 17.95 -3.03 5.17
C ALA A 49 17.49 -4.49 5.02
N LEU A 50 16.25 -4.67 4.53
CA LEU A 50 15.70 -6.00 4.26
C LEU A 50 16.51 -6.72 3.18
N ASP A 51 16.75 -8.00 3.39
CA ASP A 51 17.13 -8.90 2.32
C ASP A 51 15.93 -9.13 1.39
N LEU A 52 16.08 -8.76 0.12
CA LEU A 52 15.05 -8.90 -0.91
C LEU A 52 15.17 -10.20 -1.72
N SER A 53 15.97 -11.16 -1.28
CA SER A 53 16.16 -12.46 -1.95
C SER A 53 14.86 -13.24 -2.15
N PHE A 54 13.86 -13.03 -1.27
CA PHE A 54 12.53 -13.62 -1.39
C PHE A 54 11.82 -13.26 -2.71
N ALA A 55 12.16 -12.11 -3.30
CA ALA A 55 11.61 -11.70 -4.59
C ALA A 55 12.20 -12.45 -5.78
N GLY A 56 13.32 -13.15 -5.58
CA GLY A 56 14.00 -13.93 -6.64
C GLY A 56 14.45 -13.07 -7.82
N GLY A 57 14.88 -11.84 -7.57
CA GLY A 57 15.30 -10.88 -8.62
C GLY A 57 14.16 -10.25 -9.43
N ARG A 58 12.90 -10.53 -9.11
CA ARG A 58 11.74 -9.95 -9.78
C ARG A 58 11.56 -8.48 -9.39
N PRO A 59 11.02 -7.62 -10.28
CA PRO A 59 10.64 -6.26 -9.92
C PRO A 59 9.69 -6.25 -8.73
N LEU A 60 9.96 -5.38 -7.75
CA LEU A 60 9.16 -5.25 -6.53
C LEU A 60 8.08 -4.18 -6.72
N TRP A 61 6.83 -4.57 -6.43
CA TRP A 61 5.70 -3.67 -6.36
C TRP A 61 5.19 -3.58 -4.91
N LEU A 62 4.55 -2.48 -4.56
CA LEU A 62 3.96 -2.26 -3.24
C LEU A 62 2.51 -1.78 -3.37
N GLU A 63 1.59 -2.38 -2.63
CA GLU A 63 0.26 -1.82 -2.44
C GLU A 63 0.10 -1.35 -0.99
N VAL A 64 -0.13 -0.04 -0.82
CA VAL A 64 -0.33 0.59 0.49
C VAL A 64 -1.82 0.65 0.81
N GLY A 65 -2.22 0.02 1.92
CA GLY A 65 -3.62 -0.03 2.33
C GLY A 65 -4.46 -0.92 1.43
N PHE A 66 -4.09 -2.19 1.24
CA PHE A 66 -4.77 -3.09 0.32
C PHE A 66 -6.22 -3.45 0.75
N GLY A 67 -6.66 -3.07 1.94
CA GLY A 67 -8.02 -3.34 2.43
C GLY A 67 -8.37 -4.82 2.41
N GLY A 68 -9.32 -5.25 1.58
CA GLY A 68 -9.67 -6.67 1.43
C GLY A 68 -8.79 -7.45 0.46
N GLY A 69 -7.82 -6.83 -0.19
CA GLY A 69 -6.83 -7.45 -1.06
C GLY A 69 -7.34 -7.83 -2.45
N GLU A 70 -8.52 -7.37 -2.89
CA GLU A 70 -9.06 -7.69 -4.21
C GLU A 70 -8.11 -7.26 -5.32
N HIS A 71 -7.64 -6.00 -5.29
CA HIS A 71 -6.73 -5.44 -6.27
C HIS A 71 -5.35 -6.13 -6.19
N LEU A 72 -4.83 -6.33 -4.98
CA LEU A 72 -3.54 -6.98 -4.75
C LEU A 72 -3.48 -8.37 -5.38
N VAL A 73 -4.49 -9.22 -5.10
CA VAL A 73 -4.57 -10.59 -5.68
C VAL A 73 -4.69 -10.53 -7.20
N HIS A 74 -5.51 -9.63 -7.73
CA HIS A 74 -5.68 -9.44 -9.17
C HIS A 74 -4.35 -9.06 -9.85
N MET A 75 -3.64 -8.08 -9.30
CA MET A 75 -2.36 -7.62 -9.84
C MET A 75 -1.28 -8.70 -9.78
N ALA A 76 -1.19 -9.42 -8.67
CA ALA A 76 -0.24 -10.51 -8.52
C ALA A 76 -0.51 -11.67 -9.49
N ALA A 77 -1.77 -12.05 -9.67
CA ALA A 77 -2.17 -13.13 -10.57
C ALA A 77 -1.91 -12.79 -12.05
N ARG A 78 -2.15 -11.53 -12.45
CA ARG A 78 -1.92 -11.08 -13.84
C ARG A 78 -0.44 -10.86 -14.16
N ASN A 79 0.41 -10.72 -13.16
CA ASN A 79 1.82 -10.36 -13.34
C ASN A 79 2.74 -11.36 -12.59
N PRO A 80 2.85 -12.62 -13.02
CA PRO A 80 3.67 -13.62 -12.32
C PRO A 80 5.17 -13.29 -12.33
N GLY A 81 5.62 -12.42 -13.24
CA GLY A 81 6.99 -11.96 -13.35
C GLY A 81 7.40 -10.87 -12.33
N ILE A 82 6.49 -10.39 -11.47
CA ILE A 82 6.81 -9.42 -10.41
C ILE A 82 6.63 -10.06 -9.03
N PHE A 83 7.07 -9.36 -8.00
CA PHE A 83 6.77 -9.70 -6.61
C PHE A 83 6.04 -8.52 -5.96
N LEU A 84 4.87 -8.78 -5.34
CA LEU A 84 4.00 -7.74 -4.79
C LEU A 84 3.99 -7.80 -3.27
N ILE A 85 4.38 -6.70 -2.63
CA ILE A 85 4.25 -6.51 -1.19
C ILE A 85 2.92 -5.81 -0.91
N GLY A 86 2.10 -6.39 -0.04
CA GLY A 86 0.91 -5.74 0.50
C GLY A 86 1.18 -5.21 1.90
N CYS A 87 0.81 -3.95 2.17
CA CYS A 87 0.91 -3.37 3.51
C CYS A 87 -0.48 -2.92 3.99
N GLU A 88 -0.94 -3.45 5.13
CA GLU A 88 -2.28 -3.16 5.68
C GLU A 88 -2.31 -3.36 7.20
N PRO A 89 -2.57 -2.32 7.99
CA PRO A 89 -2.68 -2.44 9.44
C PRO A 89 -4.05 -2.96 9.92
N PHE A 90 -5.09 -2.95 9.06
CA PHE A 90 -6.42 -3.39 9.41
C PHE A 90 -6.53 -4.92 9.41
N VAL A 91 -6.54 -5.54 10.59
CA VAL A 91 -6.51 -7.00 10.77
C VAL A 91 -7.59 -7.73 9.98
N ASN A 92 -8.81 -7.19 9.90
CA ASN A 92 -9.88 -7.81 9.11
C ASN A 92 -9.57 -7.79 7.60
N GLY A 93 -8.85 -6.79 7.12
CA GLY A 93 -8.37 -6.72 5.73
C GLY A 93 -7.36 -7.81 5.45
N VAL A 94 -6.36 -7.94 6.33
CA VAL A 94 -5.36 -9.02 6.25
C VAL A 94 -6.03 -10.39 6.23
N ALA A 95 -6.98 -10.66 7.14
CA ALA A 95 -7.72 -11.92 7.17
C ALA A 95 -8.52 -12.19 5.88
N MET A 96 -9.07 -11.16 5.25
CA MET A 96 -9.77 -11.28 3.96
C MET A 96 -8.81 -11.58 2.81
N LEU A 97 -7.64 -10.97 2.80
CA LEU A 97 -6.59 -11.25 1.81
C LEU A 97 -6.11 -12.70 1.93
N LEU A 98 -5.80 -13.17 3.15
CA LEU A 98 -5.35 -14.54 3.39
C LEU A 98 -6.34 -15.57 2.86
N GLY A 99 -7.65 -15.37 3.07
CA GLY A 99 -8.68 -16.21 2.50
C GLY A 99 -8.62 -16.28 0.97
N LYS A 100 -8.43 -15.14 0.30
CA LYS A 100 -8.30 -15.08 -1.17
C LYS A 100 -7.02 -15.74 -1.68
N LEU A 101 -5.91 -15.59 -0.96
CA LEU A 101 -4.63 -16.22 -1.32
C LEU A 101 -4.66 -17.74 -1.13
N ARG A 102 -5.37 -18.24 -0.11
CA ARG A 102 -5.59 -19.68 0.07
C ARG A 102 -6.39 -20.29 -1.09
N ASP A 103 -7.44 -19.60 -1.52
CA ASP A 103 -8.35 -20.06 -2.56
C ASP A 103 -7.78 -19.81 -3.97
N GLY A 104 -6.79 -18.93 -4.11
CA GLY A 104 -6.10 -18.57 -5.35
C GLY A 104 -4.72 -19.22 -5.45
N LYS A 105 -4.23 -19.38 -6.68
CA LYS A 105 -2.89 -19.91 -6.96
C LYS A 105 -1.87 -18.76 -7.13
N VAL A 106 -1.84 -17.83 -6.15
CA VAL A 106 -0.93 -16.69 -6.16
C VAL A 106 0.19 -16.92 -5.16
N SER A 107 1.43 -16.92 -5.62
CA SER A 107 2.63 -17.21 -4.79
C SER A 107 3.67 -16.09 -4.81
N ASN A 108 3.44 -15.01 -5.56
CA ASN A 108 4.35 -13.88 -5.71
C ASN A 108 3.93 -12.69 -4.83
N VAL A 109 3.52 -12.97 -3.59
CA VAL A 109 3.03 -11.98 -2.63
C VAL A 109 3.71 -12.17 -1.28
N ALA A 110 4.04 -11.05 -0.63
CA ALA A 110 4.34 -10.99 0.80
C ALA A 110 3.50 -9.90 1.48
N ILE A 111 3.33 -9.99 2.80
CA ILE A 111 2.45 -9.12 3.56
C ILE A 111 3.21 -8.46 4.71
N HIS A 112 3.04 -7.16 4.88
CA HIS A 112 3.33 -6.48 6.13
C HIS A 112 2.00 -6.10 6.81
N PRO A 113 1.60 -6.78 7.90
CA PRO A 113 0.34 -6.50 8.61
C PRO A 113 0.50 -5.34 9.60
N GLY A 114 0.94 -4.18 9.12
CA GLY A 114 1.31 -3.04 9.95
C GLY A 114 1.37 -1.71 9.22
N ASP A 115 2.00 -0.74 9.87
CA ASP A 115 2.19 0.60 9.30
C ASP A 115 3.26 0.57 8.21
N VAL A 116 2.95 1.17 7.07
CA VAL A 116 3.89 1.24 5.94
C VAL A 116 5.19 2.00 6.26
N ARG A 117 5.17 2.86 7.28
CA ARG A 117 6.38 3.56 7.75
C ARG A 117 7.42 2.59 8.28
N ASP A 118 7.00 1.51 8.95
CA ASP A 118 7.92 0.49 9.44
C ASP A 118 8.57 -0.26 8.28
N LEU A 119 7.81 -0.51 7.22
CA LEU A 119 8.32 -1.09 5.99
C LEU A 119 9.30 -0.14 5.29
N PHE A 120 8.94 1.14 5.11
CA PHE A 120 9.84 2.12 4.49
C PHE A 120 11.17 2.29 5.25
N ASP A 121 11.17 2.17 6.57
CA ASP A 121 12.41 2.30 7.35
C ASP A 121 13.46 1.24 7.00
N VAL A 122 13.04 0.08 6.51
CA VAL A 122 13.91 -1.07 6.22
C VAL A 122 14.00 -1.44 4.75
N LEU A 123 13.15 -0.89 3.88
CA LEU A 123 13.30 -1.09 2.44
C LEU A 123 14.60 -0.45 1.94
N PRO A 124 15.40 -1.16 1.15
CA PRO A 124 16.53 -0.58 0.45
C PRO A 124 16.14 0.59 -0.44
N GLU A 125 17.05 1.51 -0.66
CA GLU A 125 16.86 2.61 -1.61
C GLU A 125 16.66 2.07 -3.03
N GLY A 126 15.73 2.69 -3.78
CA GLY A 126 15.50 2.36 -5.19
C GLY A 126 15.01 0.95 -5.47
N CYS A 127 14.43 0.24 -4.49
CA CYS A 127 14.02 -1.15 -4.67
C CYS A 127 12.63 -1.33 -5.29
N LEU A 128 11.75 -0.32 -5.23
CA LEU A 128 10.39 -0.41 -5.74
C LEU A 128 10.28 0.06 -7.18
N ALA A 129 9.67 -0.76 -8.04
CA ALA A 129 9.38 -0.43 -9.43
C ALA A 129 7.98 0.17 -9.63
N LYS A 130 7.02 -0.17 -8.75
CA LYS A 130 5.65 0.36 -8.80
C LYS A 130 5.01 0.38 -7.42
N VAL A 131 4.21 1.44 -7.16
CA VAL A 131 3.47 1.59 -5.91
C VAL A 131 2.03 1.96 -6.19
N PHE A 132 1.09 1.36 -5.45
CA PHE A 132 -0.34 1.64 -5.50
C PHE A 132 -0.84 2.22 -4.19
N LEU A 133 -1.67 3.25 -4.30
CA LEU A 133 -2.42 3.86 -3.21
C LEU A 133 -3.88 3.99 -3.65
N ASN A 134 -4.70 3.02 -3.27
CA ASN A 134 -6.06 2.89 -3.77
C ASN A 134 -7.07 3.25 -2.68
N TYR A 135 -7.86 4.31 -2.91
CA TYR A 135 -8.92 4.78 -2.00
C TYR A 135 -8.46 4.93 -0.55
N PRO A 136 -7.38 5.68 -0.31
CA PRO A 136 -6.85 5.90 1.03
C PRO A 136 -7.85 6.65 1.91
N ASP A 137 -7.67 6.56 3.24
CA ASP A 137 -8.49 7.28 4.20
C ASP A 137 -8.53 8.78 3.89
N PRO A 138 -9.72 9.36 3.69
CA PRO A 138 -9.88 10.71 3.16
C PRO A 138 -9.49 11.83 4.13
N TRP A 139 -9.58 11.59 5.45
CA TRP A 139 -9.30 12.59 6.49
C TRP A 139 -9.89 13.97 6.15
N PRO A 140 -11.23 14.13 6.10
CA PRO A 140 -11.87 15.30 5.48
C PRO A 140 -11.64 16.64 6.22
N LYS A 141 -11.26 16.59 7.51
CA LYS A 141 -10.98 17.82 8.26
C LYS A 141 -9.58 18.32 7.95
N ALA A 142 -9.41 19.59 7.56
CA ALA A 142 -8.12 20.20 7.18
C ALA A 142 -6.99 19.94 8.19
N ARG A 143 -7.27 20.05 9.51
CA ARG A 143 -6.30 19.73 10.57
C ARG A 143 -5.78 18.27 10.55
N HIS A 144 -6.47 17.37 9.83
CA HIS A 144 -6.11 15.94 9.69
C HIS A 144 -5.42 15.63 8.38
N HIS A 145 -5.30 16.54 7.42
CA HIS A 145 -4.66 16.28 6.12
C HIS A 145 -3.22 15.78 6.26
N ARG A 146 -2.50 16.19 7.32
CA ARG A 146 -1.17 15.65 7.68
C ARG A 146 -1.13 14.14 7.95
N ARG A 147 -2.29 13.50 8.15
CA ARG A 147 -2.44 12.05 8.36
C ARG A 147 -2.55 11.28 7.05
N ARG A 148 -2.84 11.98 5.95
CA ARG A 148 -2.93 11.38 4.62
C ARG A 148 -1.56 10.85 4.19
N PHE A 149 -1.58 9.73 3.47
CA PHE A 149 -0.34 9.18 2.90
C PHE A 149 0.40 10.20 2.01
N VAL A 150 -0.33 11.01 1.25
CA VAL A 150 0.23 12.07 0.40
C VAL A 150 0.65 13.30 1.23
N SER A 151 1.46 13.08 2.26
CA SER A 151 2.09 14.12 3.07
C SER A 151 3.62 14.02 2.97
N PRO A 152 4.36 15.14 3.22
CA PRO A 152 5.80 15.20 2.95
C PRO A 152 6.63 14.09 3.60
N GLY A 153 6.25 13.65 4.82
CA GLY A 153 6.97 12.59 5.54
C GLY A 153 6.89 11.23 4.82
N TYR A 154 5.67 10.81 4.44
CA TYR A 154 5.46 9.58 3.69
C TYR A 154 6.06 9.64 2.29
N LEU A 155 5.89 10.78 1.61
CA LEU A 155 6.37 10.94 0.23
C LEU A 155 7.89 10.94 0.12
N ARG A 156 8.62 11.49 1.09
CA ARG A 156 10.10 11.36 1.13
C ARG A 156 10.55 9.90 1.27
N ALA A 157 9.89 9.15 2.16
CA ALA A 157 10.21 7.74 2.36
C ALA A 157 9.86 6.90 1.12
N LEU A 158 8.72 7.18 0.49
CA LEU A 158 8.31 6.59 -0.78
C LEU A 158 9.34 6.88 -1.89
N ALA A 159 9.72 8.16 -2.06
CA ALA A 159 10.66 8.57 -3.08
C ALA A 159 12.04 7.91 -2.94
N ARG A 160 12.51 7.71 -1.69
CA ARG A 160 13.75 6.98 -1.39
C ARG A 160 13.64 5.50 -1.81
N ALA A 161 12.51 4.87 -1.51
CA ALA A 161 12.32 3.44 -1.81
C ALA A 161 12.05 3.16 -3.30
N CYS A 162 11.56 4.14 -4.07
CA CYS A 162 11.28 4.01 -5.49
C CYS A 162 12.55 4.12 -6.34
N ALA A 163 12.74 3.19 -7.28
CA ALA A 163 13.76 3.30 -8.32
C ALA A 163 13.48 4.50 -9.25
N PRO A 164 14.50 5.11 -9.89
CA PRO A 164 14.28 6.04 -10.98
C PRO A 164 13.36 5.40 -12.05
N GLY A 165 12.35 6.14 -12.51
CA GLY A 165 11.35 5.63 -13.44
C GLY A 165 10.20 4.83 -12.80
N ALA A 166 10.26 4.52 -11.51
CA ALA A 166 9.18 3.81 -10.81
C ALA A 166 7.84 4.54 -10.92
N GLU A 167 6.78 3.77 -11.05
CA GLU A 167 5.41 4.28 -11.20
C GLU A 167 4.71 4.35 -9.83
N PHE A 168 4.10 5.49 -9.53
CA PHE A 168 3.23 5.67 -8.37
C PHE A 168 1.82 5.98 -8.84
N ARG A 169 0.88 5.07 -8.58
CA ARG A 169 -0.54 5.19 -8.93
C ARG A 169 -1.37 5.53 -7.71
N VAL A 170 -2.25 6.53 -7.86
CA VAL A 170 -3.22 6.94 -6.84
C VAL A 170 -4.62 6.89 -7.43
N ALA A 171 -5.53 6.13 -6.79
CA ALA A 171 -6.96 6.16 -7.08
C ALA A 171 -7.71 6.73 -5.88
N THR A 172 -8.62 7.66 -6.10
CA THR A 172 -9.46 8.26 -5.04
C THR A 172 -10.73 8.86 -5.62
N ASP A 173 -11.79 8.91 -4.82
CA ASP A 173 -13.06 9.57 -5.12
C ASP A 173 -13.21 10.94 -4.41
N ILE A 174 -12.15 11.43 -3.80
CA ILE A 174 -12.16 12.65 -2.98
C ILE A 174 -11.40 13.78 -3.69
N PRO A 175 -12.10 14.80 -4.23
CA PRO A 175 -11.45 15.90 -4.98
C PRO A 175 -10.37 16.63 -4.19
N ASP A 176 -10.57 16.83 -2.88
CA ASP A 176 -9.56 17.47 -2.03
C ASP A 176 -8.32 16.60 -1.80
N TYR A 177 -8.47 15.26 -1.86
CA TYR A 177 -7.32 14.34 -1.87
C TYR A 177 -6.55 14.44 -3.20
N VAL A 178 -7.27 14.56 -4.33
CA VAL A 178 -6.65 14.80 -5.66
C VAL A 178 -5.82 16.09 -5.63
N ARG A 179 -6.41 17.20 -5.15
CA ARG A 179 -5.72 18.48 -5.02
C ARG A 179 -4.41 18.34 -4.24
N GLN A 180 -4.48 17.76 -3.02
CA GLN A 180 -3.28 17.57 -2.19
C GLN A 180 -2.26 16.63 -2.87
N THR A 181 -2.71 15.60 -3.56
CA THR A 181 -1.81 14.70 -4.30
C THR A 181 -1.03 15.45 -5.38
N LEU A 182 -1.71 16.31 -6.14
CA LEU A 182 -1.08 17.14 -7.19
C LEU A 182 -0.13 18.20 -6.63
N GLU A 183 -0.38 18.70 -5.42
CA GLU A 183 0.48 19.67 -4.74
C GLU A 183 1.72 19.03 -4.11
N GLU A 184 1.59 17.87 -3.49
CA GLU A 184 2.63 17.30 -2.61
C GLU A 184 3.53 16.26 -3.30
N VAL A 185 3.01 15.52 -4.30
CA VAL A 185 3.78 14.42 -4.93
C VAL A 185 4.89 14.96 -5.86
N PRO A 186 4.67 16.00 -6.70
CA PRO A 186 5.74 16.50 -7.57
C PRO A 186 6.96 17.05 -6.82
N PRO A 187 6.82 17.84 -5.72
CA PRO A 187 7.97 18.30 -4.94
C PRO A 187 8.78 17.17 -4.29
N ALA A 188 8.15 16.00 -4.06
CA ALA A 188 8.84 14.84 -3.53
C ALA A 188 9.70 14.07 -4.54
N GLY A 189 9.82 14.58 -5.78
CA GLY A 189 10.68 14.03 -6.83
C GLY A 189 9.96 13.09 -7.79
N PHE A 190 8.68 13.32 -8.01
CA PHE A 190 7.89 12.64 -9.02
C PHE A 190 7.39 13.61 -10.08
N GLU A 191 7.10 13.11 -11.28
CA GLU A 191 6.41 13.87 -12.33
C GLU A 191 5.03 13.28 -12.56
N LEU A 192 4.02 14.12 -12.78
CA LEU A 192 2.68 13.68 -13.18
C LEU A 192 2.73 13.23 -14.64
N VAL A 193 2.38 11.95 -14.91
CA VAL A 193 2.35 11.39 -16.27
C VAL A 193 0.94 11.26 -16.80
N ARG A 194 -0.04 11.04 -15.89
CA ARG A 194 -1.43 10.85 -16.29
C ARG A 194 -2.37 11.28 -15.17
N GLN A 195 -3.45 11.96 -15.59
CA GLN A 195 -4.61 12.23 -14.76
C GLN A 195 -5.87 11.90 -15.56
N ALA A 196 -6.78 11.14 -14.96
CA ALA A 196 -8.05 10.78 -15.56
C ALA A 196 -9.16 10.74 -14.51
N GLY A 197 -10.39 10.90 -14.96
CA GLY A 197 -11.61 10.77 -14.17
C GLY A 197 -12.34 9.46 -14.44
N GLU A 198 -13.65 9.47 -14.24
CA GLU A 198 -14.55 8.32 -14.49
C GLU A 198 -14.40 7.78 -15.92
N GLY A 199 -14.38 6.47 -16.05
CA GLY A 199 -14.12 5.78 -17.32
C GLY A 199 -12.66 5.77 -17.76
N GLY A 200 -11.77 6.50 -17.06
CA GLY A 200 -10.35 6.58 -17.37
C GLY A 200 -9.46 5.75 -16.45
N ALA A 201 -9.93 4.65 -15.90
CA ALA A 201 -9.10 3.71 -15.13
C ALA A 201 -7.93 3.16 -15.98
N TRP A 202 -6.94 2.57 -15.31
CA TRP A 202 -5.87 1.85 -16.01
C TRP A 202 -6.41 0.58 -16.64
N GLU A 203 -5.82 0.13 -17.74
CA GLU A 203 -6.24 -1.07 -18.48
C GLU A 203 -6.19 -2.34 -17.58
N ASP A 204 -5.22 -2.39 -16.67
CA ASP A 204 -5.04 -3.48 -15.71
C ASP A 204 -5.86 -3.30 -14.41
N TRP A 205 -6.72 -2.27 -14.32
CA TRP A 205 -7.49 -1.94 -13.13
C TRP A 205 -8.58 -2.96 -12.82
N LEU A 206 -8.66 -3.35 -11.55
CA LEU A 206 -9.83 -4.04 -11.00
C LEU A 206 -10.59 -3.08 -10.09
N SER A 207 -11.85 -2.81 -10.41
CA SER A 207 -12.71 -1.96 -9.57
C SER A 207 -12.83 -2.51 -8.16
N THR A 208 -12.38 -1.72 -7.19
CA THR A 208 -12.42 -2.08 -5.78
C THR A 208 -13.82 -1.87 -5.18
N ARG A 209 -14.11 -2.53 -4.06
CA ARG A 209 -15.36 -2.28 -3.32
C ARG A 209 -15.51 -0.82 -2.88
N TYR A 210 -14.40 -0.10 -2.68
CA TYR A 210 -14.41 1.32 -2.33
C TYR A 210 -14.85 2.18 -3.51
N GLU A 211 -14.33 1.90 -4.70
CA GLU A 211 -14.77 2.54 -5.94
C GLU A 211 -16.24 2.27 -6.22
N GLN A 212 -16.66 1.00 -6.14
CA GLN A 212 -18.06 0.62 -6.33
C GLN A 212 -18.99 1.33 -5.34
N LYS A 213 -18.53 1.52 -4.09
CA LYS A 213 -19.26 2.31 -3.09
C LYS A 213 -19.31 3.78 -3.51
N ALA A 214 -18.20 4.38 -3.92
CA ALA A 214 -18.12 5.76 -4.37
C ALA A 214 -19.09 6.04 -5.52
N LEU A 215 -19.06 5.18 -6.55
CA LEU A 215 -19.96 5.26 -7.71
C LEU A 215 -21.44 5.17 -7.30
N ARG A 216 -21.80 4.24 -6.42
CA ARG A 216 -23.18 4.14 -5.89
C ARG A 216 -23.64 5.39 -5.11
N GLU A 217 -22.69 6.10 -4.52
CA GLU A 217 -22.93 7.35 -3.79
C GLU A 217 -22.76 8.59 -4.67
N GLY A 218 -22.62 8.43 -5.99
CA GLY A 218 -22.50 9.52 -6.96
C GLY A 218 -21.16 10.26 -6.92
N ARG A 219 -20.11 9.66 -6.34
CA ARG A 219 -18.76 10.23 -6.33
C ARG A 219 -17.94 9.68 -7.49
N ALA A 220 -17.35 10.58 -8.26
CA ALA A 220 -16.53 10.21 -9.41
C ALA A 220 -15.13 9.75 -8.97
N PRO A 221 -14.62 8.62 -9.51
CA PRO A 221 -13.25 8.21 -9.30
C PRO A 221 -12.26 9.11 -10.06
N HIS A 222 -11.07 9.25 -9.49
CA HIS A 222 -9.93 9.92 -10.10
C HIS A 222 -8.73 8.98 -10.07
N TYR A 223 -7.96 8.96 -11.17
CA TYR A 223 -6.78 8.12 -11.36
C TYR A 223 -5.59 8.99 -11.73
N LEU A 224 -4.54 8.93 -10.94
CA LEU A 224 -3.33 9.71 -11.12
C LEU A 224 -2.14 8.74 -11.25
N THR A 225 -1.27 9.00 -12.20
CA THR A 225 -0.02 8.26 -12.37
C THR A 225 1.13 9.24 -12.31
N PHE A 226 2.08 8.93 -11.45
CA PHE A 226 3.33 9.67 -11.33
C PHE A 226 4.51 8.75 -11.65
N ARG A 227 5.61 9.34 -12.11
CA ARG A 227 6.88 8.65 -12.34
C ARG A 227 7.97 9.26 -11.48
N ARG A 228 8.77 8.42 -10.83
CA ARG A 228 9.95 8.85 -10.06
C ARG A 228 11.01 9.40 -11.03
N LYS A 229 11.50 10.61 -10.74
CA LYS A 229 12.57 11.27 -11.51
C LYS A 229 13.91 10.62 -11.29
#